data_e6e6425697dfdc88e168da374efad5a2
#
_entry.id   e6e6425697dfdc88e168da374efad5a2
#
_cell.length_a   1.000
_cell.length_b   1.000
_cell.length_c   1.000
_cell.angle_alpha   90.00
_cell.angle_beta   90.00
_cell.angle_gamma   90.00
#
_symmetry.space_group_name_H-M   'P 1'
#
loop_
_entity.id
_entity.type
_entity.pdbx_description
1 polymer ?
#
loop_
_entity_poly.entity_id
_entity_poly.type
_entity_poly.pdbx_seq_one_letter_code
_entity_poly.pdbx_strand_id
1 'polypeptide(L)'
;MLLLPINEKLKNLQSWQQSVFCMALAQHSVLHFHLFAEAINSEHGQSIENLNQLFWEKMTQKGAKINLTIQQDHFEEFIPDAREFDFYGVYPAIDHCVILSCAFNSFLTDSKDEALNASQTSFASIASFIELQNDAEVDESSLLELPLIQSELSFQQMLLEKLDNQRSPELIKSIKKYVIDFGITNLGIANND
;
A
#
# COMPACT_ATOMS: atom_id res chain seq x y z
N MET A 1 17.34 2.58 3.56
CA MET A 1 16.55 2.37 2.31
C MET A 1 17.04 1.07 1.68
N LEU A 2 16.13 0.14 1.51
CA LEU A 2 16.43 -1.18 0.95
C LEU A 2 16.80 -1.06 -0.54
N LEU A 3 17.89 -1.70 -0.95
CA LEU A 3 18.35 -1.70 -2.35
C LEU A 3 17.59 -2.77 -3.14
N LEU A 4 16.47 -2.39 -3.74
CA LEU A 4 15.62 -3.28 -4.54
C LEU A 4 15.88 -3.08 -6.04
N PRO A 5 15.79 -4.13 -6.86
CA PRO A 5 15.99 -4.06 -8.31
C PRO A 5 14.96 -3.16 -9.02
N ILE A 6 13.85 -2.84 -8.36
CA ILE A 6 12.76 -1.99 -8.89
C ILE A 6 12.91 -0.50 -8.56
N ASN A 7 13.81 -0.11 -7.65
CA ASN A 7 13.89 1.27 -7.14
C ASN A 7 14.06 2.31 -8.24
N GLU A 8 14.92 2.06 -9.22
CA GLU A 8 15.14 3.01 -10.32
C GLU A 8 13.90 3.14 -11.23
N LYS A 9 13.16 2.06 -11.43
CA LYS A 9 11.92 2.09 -12.20
C LYS A 9 10.85 2.90 -11.47
N LEU A 10 10.75 2.74 -10.14
CA LEU A 10 9.81 3.51 -9.29
C LEU A 10 10.07 5.01 -9.36
N LYS A 11 11.31 5.45 -9.29
CA LYS A 11 11.70 6.88 -9.39
C LYS A 11 11.34 7.51 -10.74
N ASN A 12 11.26 6.72 -11.80
CA ASN A 12 10.99 7.18 -13.16
C ASN A 12 9.50 7.11 -13.55
N LEU A 13 8.61 6.72 -12.63
CA LEU A 13 7.18 6.68 -12.89
C LEU A 13 6.60 8.08 -13.13
N GLN A 14 5.69 8.18 -14.10
CA GLN A 14 4.89 9.38 -14.31
C GLN A 14 3.89 9.57 -13.14
N SER A 15 3.42 10.79 -12.90
CA SER A 15 2.52 11.10 -11.78
C SER A 15 1.31 10.14 -11.68
N TRP A 16 0.61 9.87 -12.79
CA TRP A 16 -0.51 8.94 -12.76
C TRP A 16 -0.12 7.49 -12.46
N GLN A 17 1.09 7.06 -12.88
CA GLN A 17 1.62 5.73 -12.58
C GLN A 17 1.95 5.61 -11.11
N GLN A 18 2.54 6.65 -10.51
CA GLN A 18 2.79 6.70 -9.07
C GLN A 18 1.49 6.57 -8.27
N SER A 19 0.45 7.33 -8.66
CA SER A 19 -0.84 7.28 -7.97
C SER A 19 -1.50 5.90 -8.04
N VAL A 20 -1.46 5.26 -9.21
CA VAL A 20 -2.00 3.88 -9.38
C VAL A 20 -1.17 2.87 -8.60
N PHE A 21 0.16 3.00 -8.61
CA PHE A 21 1.07 2.11 -7.89
C PHE A 21 0.87 2.20 -6.37
N CYS A 22 0.88 3.42 -5.80
CA CYS A 22 0.64 3.63 -4.37
C CYS A 22 -0.74 3.10 -3.96
N MET A 23 -1.79 3.38 -4.76
CA MET A 23 -3.12 2.88 -4.47
C MET A 23 -3.21 1.36 -4.56
N ALA A 24 -2.47 0.73 -5.48
CA ALA A 24 -2.39 -0.73 -5.57
C ALA A 24 -1.75 -1.34 -4.32
N LEU A 25 -0.67 -0.74 -3.80
CA LEU A 25 -0.06 -1.18 -2.53
C LEU A 25 -0.98 -0.93 -1.33
N ALA A 26 -1.68 0.21 -1.29
CA ALA A 26 -2.68 0.47 -0.25
C ALA A 26 -3.80 -0.57 -0.26
N GLN A 27 -4.33 -0.92 -1.44
CA GLN A 27 -5.34 -1.99 -1.57
C GLN A 27 -4.77 -3.36 -1.17
N HIS A 28 -3.51 -3.65 -1.49
CA HIS A 28 -2.83 -4.90 -1.15
C HIS A 28 -2.61 -5.07 0.37
N SER A 29 -2.40 -3.97 1.11
CA SER A 29 -2.17 -3.97 2.56
C SER A 29 -3.42 -3.65 3.39
N VAL A 30 -4.58 -3.36 2.79
CA VAL A 30 -5.77 -2.85 3.49
C VAL A 30 -6.28 -3.76 4.61
N LEU A 31 -6.11 -5.07 4.45
CA LEU A 31 -6.53 -6.04 5.45
C LEU A 31 -5.81 -5.84 6.81
N HIS A 32 -4.59 -5.31 6.82
CA HIS A 32 -3.89 -5.02 8.07
C HIS A 32 -4.63 -3.98 8.90
N PHE A 33 -5.15 -2.93 8.24
CA PHE A 33 -5.96 -1.93 8.92
C PHE A 33 -7.32 -2.47 9.35
N HIS A 34 -7.95 -3.32 8.54
CA HIS A 34 -9.21 -3.97 8.91
C HIS A 34 -9.06 -4.83 10.16
N LEU A 35 -8.03 -5.67 10.23
CA LEU A 35 -7.74 -6.52 11.39
C LEU A 35 -7.45 -5.69 12.65
N PHE A 36 -6.71 -4.59 12.51
CA PHE A 36 -6.49 -3.65 13.60
C PHE A 36 -7.81 -3.01 14.08
N ALA A 37 -8.61 -2.47 13.15
CA ALA A 37 -9.89 -1.82 13.48
C ALA A 37 -10.86 -2.80 14.15
N GLU A 38 -10.90 -4.05 13.70
CA GLU A 38 -11.69 -5.11 14.33
C GLU A 38 -11.21 -5.41 15.76
N ALA A 39 -9.89 -5.52 15.96
CA ALA A 39 -9.30 -5.79 17.27
C ALA A 39 -9.64 -4.72 18.32
N ILE A 40 -9.82 -3.46 17.91
CA ILE A 40 -10.18 -2.34 18.78
C ILE A 40 -11.69 -1.99 18.74
N ASN A 41 -12.51 -2.80 18.04
CA ASN A 41 -13.94 -2.55 17.82
C ASN A 41 -14.23 -1.16 17.21
N SER A 42 -13.45 -0.73 16.23
CA SER A 42 -13.59 0.55 15.51
C SER A 42 -14.27 0.37 14.16
N GLU A 43 -15.10 1.35 13.78
CA GLU A 43 -15.73 1.41 12.44
C GLU A 43 -14.79 2.00 11.37
N HIS A 44 -13.56 2.40 11.73
CA HIS A 44 -12.59 3.01 10.81
C HIS A 44 -12.18 2.08 9.65
N GLY A 45 -12.29 0.75 9.82
CA GLY A 45 -12.08 -0.21 8.73
C GLY A 45 -12.98 0.09 7.53
N GLN A 46 -14.28 0.33 7.75
CA GLN A 46 -15.21 0.70 6.68
C GLN A 46 -14.88 2.07 6.08
N SER A 47 -14.40 3.01 6.89
CA SER A 47 -13.98 4.33 6.42
C SER A 47 -12.80 4.24 5.45
N ILE A 48 -11.80 3.43 5.77
CA ILE A 48 -10.64 3.17 4.89
C ILE A 48 -11.08 2.50 3.58
N GLU A 49 -11.99 1.52 3.63
CA GLU A 49 -12.50 0.88 2.41
C GLU A 49 -13.24 1.89 1.50
N ASN A 50 -14.04 2.78 2.09
CA ASN A 50 -14.70 3.85 1.35
C ASN A 50 -13.69 4.79 0.70
N LEU A 51 -12.61 5.16 1.38
CA LEU A 51 -11.52 5.97 0.81
C LEU A 51 -10.85 5.27 -0.38
N ASN A 52 -10.53 3.99 -0.24
CA ASN A 52 -9.96 3.19 -1.32
C ASN A 52 -10.88 3.19 -2.55
N GLN A 53 -12.18 3.02 -2.35
CA GLN A 53 -13.16 3.07 -3.43
C GLN A 53 -13.18 4.45 -4.12
N LEU A 54 -13.19 5.56 -3.36
CA LEU A 54 -13.15 6.92 -3.89
C LEU A 54 -11.89 7.19 -4.73
N PHE A 55 -10.73 6.66 -4.31
CA PHE A 55 -9.50 6.75 -5.09
C PHE A 55 -9.61 6.06 -6.45
N TRP A 56 -10.09 4.81 -6.46
CA TRP A 56 -10.28 4.07 -7.71
C TRP A 56 -11.29 4.75 -8.63
N GLU A 57 -12.37 5.32 -8.09
CA GLU A 57 -13.32 6.12 -8.85
C GLU A 57 -12.66 7.38 -9.44
N LYS A 58 -11.88 8.11 -8.65
CA LYS A 58 -11.16 9.30 -9.11
C LYS A 58 -10.25 9.01 -10.29
N MET A 59 -9.59 7.85 -10.29
CA MET A 59 -8.66 7.47 -11.36
C MET A 59 -9.34 6.92 -12.61
N THR A 60 -10.55 6.37 -12.49
CA THR A 60 -11.24 5.66 -13.58
C THR A 60 -12.44 6.39 -14.15
N GLN A 61 -13.05 7.31 -13.41
CA GLN A 61 -14.23 8.05 -13.86
C GLN A 61 -13.87 9.47 -14.29
N LYS A 62 -14.07 9.77 -15.57
CA LYS A 62 -13.85 11.11 -16.11
C LYS A 62 -14.83 12.10 -15.47
N GLY A 63 -14.29 13.15 -14.83
CA GLY A 63 -15.10 14.21 -14.20
C GLY A 63 -15.61 13.88 -12.80
N ALA A 64 -15.14 12.82 -12.14
CA ALA A 64 -15.46 12.55 -10.75
C ALA A 64 -15.10 13.75 -9.85
N LYS A 65 -16.15 14.31 -9.19
CA LYS A 65 -16.02 15.47 -8.30
C LYS A 65 -15.64 15.03 -6.88
N ILE A 66 -14.48 14.36 -6.76
CA ILE A 66 -13.96 13.91 -5.48
C ILE A 66 -12.86 14.89 -5.05
N ASN A 67 -13.02 15.50 -3.89
CA ASN A 67 -12.02 16.38 -3.29
C ASN A 67 -11.10 15.53 -2.39
N LEU A 68 -9.93 15.17 -2.91
CA LEU A 68 -8.98 14.34 -2.19
C LEU A 68 -8.34 15.06 -0.99
N THR A 69 -8.25 16.40 -0.99
CA THR A 69 -7.73 17.13 0.18
C THR A 69 -8.64 16.93 1.40
N ILE A 70 -9.98 17.09 1.22
CA ILE A 70 -10.92 16.83 2.32
C ILE A 70 -10.86 15.36 2.77
N GLN A 71 -10.67 14.44 1.83
CA GLN A 71 -10.56 13.02 2.17
C GLN A 71 -9.26 12.73 2.95
N GLN A 72 -8.17 13.40 2.62
CA GLN A 72 -6.92 13.30 3.36
C GLN A 72 -7.07 13.83 4.80
N ASP A 73 -7.69 15.00 4.97
CA ASP A 73 -7.93 15.58 6.30
C ASP A 73 -8.71 14.60 7.19
N HIS A 74 -9.76 13.96 6.64
CA HIS A 74 -10.52 12.93 7.37
C HIS A 74 -9.71 11.66 7.64
N PHE A 75 -8.88 11.24 6.70
CA PHE A 75 -8.05 10.06 6.84
C PHE A 75 -7.02 10.21 7.96
N GLU A 76 -6.45 11.40 8.15
CA GLU A 76 -5.46 11.66 9.19
C GLU A 76 -6.01 11.39 10.60
N GLU A 77 -7.34 11.52 10.80
CA GLU A 77 -8.01 11.21 12.07
C GLU A 77 -8.02 9.69 12.39
N PHE A 78 -7.80 8.84 11.38
CA PHE A 78 -7.85 7.38 11.53
C PHE A 78 -6.46 6.76 11.77
N ILE A 79 -5.38 7.53 11.60
CA ILE A 79 -4.02 7.02 11.75
C ILE A 79 -3.77 6.65 13.21
N PRO A 80 -3.44 5.37 13.52
CA PRO A 80 -3.25 4.96 14.90
C PRO A 80 -1.99 5.58 15.52
N ASP A 81 -2.05 5.93 16.81
CA ASP A 81 -0.85 6.21 17.59
C ASP A 81 -0.35 4.92 18.25
N ALA A 82 0.81 4.41 17.83
CA ALA A 82 1.38 3.17 18.36
C ALA A 82 1.54 3.16 19.89
N ARG A 83 1.64 4.34 20.54
CA ARG A 83 1.79 4.47 22.00
C ARG A 83 0.51 4.12 22.77
N GLU A 84 -0.63 4.06 22.10
CA GLU A 84 -1.94 3.75 22.69
C GLU A 84 -2.26 2.24 22.67
N PHE A 85 -1.42 1.43 22.02
CA PHE A 85 -1.67 0.01 21.81
C PHE A 85 -0.46 -0.85 22.19
N ASP A 86 -0.71 -1.99 22.83
CA ASP A 86 0.30 -2.92 23.31
C ASP A 86 0.40 -4.23 22.49
N PHE A 87 -0.19 -4.26 21.29
CA PHE A 87 -0.15 -5.41 20.38
C PHE A 87 0.44 -5.09 19.03
N TYR A 88 1.09 -6.08 18.41
CA TYR A 88 1.85 -5.90 17.17
C TYR A 88 1.00 -5.38 15.99
N GLY A 89 -0.27 -5.76 15.90
CA GLY A 89 -1.14 -5.42 14.77
C GLY A 89 -1.28 -3.92 14.47
N VAL A 90 -0.93 -3.04 15.43
CA VAL A 90 -0.91 -1.60 15.20
C VAL A 90 0.15 -1.18 14.18
N TYR A 91 1.30 -1.83 14.13
CA TYR A 91 2.41 -1.44 13.23
C TYR A 91 2.06 -1.70 11.76
N PRO A 92 1.60 -2.88 11.31
CA PRO A 92 1.13 -3.06 9.93
C PRO A 92 -0.04 -2.15 9.55
N ALA A 93 -0.90 -1.77 10.51
CA ALA A 93 -1.97 -0.79 10.27
C ALA A 93 -1.41 0.61 10.02
N ILE A 94 -0.40 1.04 10.77
CA ILE A 94 0.32 2.31 10.53
C ILE A 94 1.04 2.27 9.19
N ASP A 95 1.71 1.18 8.84
CA ASP A 95 2.39 1.02 7.55
C ASP A 95 1.41 1.14 6.38
N HIS A 96 0.21 0.53 6.50
CA HIS A 96 -0.88 0.75 5.56
C HIS A 96 -1.25 2.24 5.44
N CYS A 97 -1.38 2.95 6.56
CA CYS A 97 -1.67 4.38 6.56
C CYS A 97 -0.56 5.20 5.88
N VAL A 98 0.72 4.85 6.08
CA VAL A 98 1.85 5.50 5.37
C VAL A 98 1.74 5.28 3.86
N ILE A 99 1.46 4.05 3.42
CA ILE A 99 1.27 3.73 2.00
C ILE A 99 0.08 4.50 1.40
N LEU A 100 -1.03 4.59 2.12
CA LEU A 100 -2.20 5.36 1.69
C LEU A 100 -1.91 6.87 1.65
N SER A 101 -1.11 7.39 2.59
CA SER A 101 -0.61 8.78 2.55
C SER A 101 0.22 9.04 1.29
N CYS A 102 1.06 8.10 0.87
CA CYS A 102 1.78 8.19 -0.40
C CYS A 102 0.81 8.28 -1.60
N ALA A 103 -0.31 7.55 -1.57
CA ALA A 103 -1.33 7.67 -2.62
C ALA A 103 -1.97 9.06 -2.64
N PHE A 104 -2.32 9.66 -1.49
CA PHE A 104 -2.81 11.04 -1.41
C PHE A 104 -1.77 12.03 -1.95
N ASN A 105 -0.54 11.97 -1.46
CA ASN A 105 0.54 12.87 -1.85
C ASN A 105 0.83 12.82 -3.35
N SER A 106 0.78 11.65 -3.98
CA SER A 106 0.98 11.48 -5.42
C SER A 106 -0.05 12.23 -6.28
N PHE A 107 -1.21 12.56 -5.71
CA PHE A 107 -2.28 13.35 -6.35
C PHE A 107 -2.22 14.84 -6.00
N LEU A 108 -1.83 15.16 -4.78
CA LEU A 108 -1.99 16.49 -4.20
C LEU A 108 -0.71 17.31 -4.25
N THR A 109 0.42 16.67 -4.48
CA THR A 109 1.74 17.32 -4.53
C THR A 109 2.49 17.00 -5.81
N ASP A 110 3.59 17.72 -6.05
CA ASP A 110 4.52 17.44 -7.16
C ASP A 110 5.62 16.45 -6.76
N SER A 111 5.44 15.70 -5.67
CA SER A 111 6.39 14.69 -5.22
C SER A 111 6.55 13.58 -6.27
N LYS A 112 7.80 13.15 -6.47
CA LYS A 112 8.14 12.08 -7.42
C LYS A 112 8.62 10.81 -6.73
N ASP A 113 8.67 10.80 -5.40
CA ASP A 113 9.22 9.69 -4.63
C ASP A 113 8.13 8.83 -3.96
N GLU A 114 6.85 9.16 -4.15
CA GLU A 114 5.76 8.51 -3.43
C GLU A 114 5.66 7.00 -3.71
N ALA A 115 5.84 6.59 -4.97
CA ALA A 115 5.88 5.17 -5.31
C ALA A 115 7.06 4.43 -4.66
N LEU A 116 8.23 5.09 -4.60
CA LEU A 116 9.39 4.54 -3.92
C LEU A 116 9.15 4.44 -2.41
N ASN A 117 8.59 5.48 -1.79
CA ASN A 117 8.28 5.50 -0.36
C ASN A 117 7.26 4.41 0.01
N ALA A 118 6.18 4.28 -0.75
CA ALA A 118 5.18 3.23 -0.56
C ALA A 118 5.80 1.82 -0.68
N SER A 119 6.63 1.60 -1.70
CA SER A 119 7.37 0.35 -1.90
C SER A 119 8.27 0.04 -0.70
N GLN A 120 9.10 1.00 -0.28
CA GLN A 120 10.02 0.82 0.85
C GLN A 120 9.27 0.52 2.15
N THR A 121 8.13 1.17 2.39
CA THR A 121 7.27 0.89 3.55
C THR A 121 6.74 -0.54 3.51
N SER A 122 6.25 -1.01 2.36
CA SER A 122 5.77 -2.39 2.23
C SER A 122 6.85 -3.42 2.55
N PHE A 123 8.08 -3.23 2.06
CA PHE A 123 9.19 -4.14 2.37
C PHE A 123 9.68 -4.02 3.81
N ALA A 124 9.69 -2.82 4.40
CA ALA A 124 10.03 -2.61 5.81
C ALA A 124 9.04 -3.32 6.74
N SER A 125 7.75 -3.27 6.42
CA SER A 125 6.70 -4.00 7.15
C SER A 125 6.97 -5.51 7.17
N ILE A 126 7.37 -6.09 6.02
CA ILE A 126 7.73 -7.52 5.93
C ILE A 126 8.97 -7.81 6.78
N ALA A 127 10.02 -6.99 6.66
CA ALA A 127 11.26 -7.20 7.43
C ALA A 127 10.98 -7.19 8.93
N SER A 128 10.25 -6.18 9.43
CA SER A 128 9.87 -6.09 10.85
C SER A 128 9.02 -7.28 11.31
N PHE A 129 8.12 -7.79 10.46
CA PHE A 129 7.32 -8.96 10.77
C PHE A 129 8.17 -10.23 10.89
N ILE A 130 9.14 -10.41 9.98
CA ILE A 130 10.06 -11.57 10.02
C ILE A 130 10.97 -11.51 11.24
N GLU A 131 11.49 -10.33 11.58
CA GLU A 131 12.30 -10.11 12.79
C GLU A 131 11.53 -10.46 14.06
N LEU A 132 10.25 -10.04 14.13
CA LEU A 132 9.37 -10.40 15.24
C LEU A 132 9.18 -11.93 15.34
N GLN A 133 8.95 -12.60 14.20
CA GLN A 133 8.74 -14.06 14.21
C GLN A 133 9.99 -14.87 14.63
N ASN A 134 11.16 -14.36 14.29
CA ASN A 134 12.43 -15.06 14.54
C ASN A 134 13.10 -14.65 15.86
N ASP A 135 12.58 -13.62 16.54
CA ASP A 135 13.21 -12.98 17.72
C ASP A 135 14.69 -12.61 17.45
N ALA A 136 14.98 -12.20 16.22
CA ALA A 136 16.33 -11.87 15.75
C ALA A 136 16.30 -10.88 14.59
N GLU A 137 17.30 -9.99 14.53
CA GLU A 137 17.52 -9.12 13.38
C GLU A 137 17.83 -9.95 12.13
N VAL A 138 17.29 -9.52 10.99
CA VAL A 138 17.53 -10.16 9.70
C VAL A 138 18.67 -9.43 8.98
N ASP A 139 19.69 -10.15 8.56
CA ASP A 139 20.78 -9.60 7.76
C ASP A 139 20.23 -9.11 6.40
N GLU A 140 20.50 -7.86 6.04
CA GLU A 140 20.08 -7.22 4.78
C GLU A 140 20.47 -8.08 3.54
N SER A 141 21.60 -8.78 3.60
CA SER A 141 22.06 -9.62 2.48
C SER A 141 21.20 -10.88 2.26
N SER A 142 20.58 -11.41 3.31
CA SER A 142 19.69 -12.57 3.24
C SER A 142 18.21 -12.19 3.07
N LEU A 143 17.86 -10.93 3.36
CA LEU A 143 16.48 -10.45 3.32
C LEU A 143 15.82 -10.69 1.96
N LEU A 144 16.55 -10.42 0.86
CA LEU A 144 16.04 -10.59 -0.50
C LEU A 144 15.73 -12.04 -0.89
N GLU A 145 16.27 -13.02 -0.16
CA GLU A 145 16.03 -14.45 -0.43
C GLU A 145 14.78 -14.99 0.28
N LEU A 146 14.20 -14.20 1.20
CA LEU A 146 13.07 -14.66 2.00
C LEU A 146 11.77 -14.73 1.17
N PRO A 147 10.94 -15.77 1.36
CA PRO A 147 9.75 -16.02 0.54
C PRO A 147 8.76 -14.85 0.48
N LEU A 148 8.49 -14.16 1.61
CA LEU A 148 7.58 -13.02 1.64
C LEU A 148 8.14 -11.83 0.85
N ILE A 149 9.45 -11.57 0.96
CA ILE A 149 10.12 -10.51 0.20
C ILE A 149 10.08 -10.83 -1.30
N GLN A 150 10.33 -12.08 -1.70
CA GLN A 150 10.27 -12.51 -3.10
C GLN A 150 8.84 -12.42 -3.66
N SER A 151 7.83 -12.77 -2.85
CA SER A 151 6.42 -12.65 -3.23
C SER A 151 6.05 -11.18 -3.48
N GLU A 152 6.40 -10.30 -2.55
CA GLU A 152 6.15 -8.87 -2.67
C GLU A 152 6.90 -8.25 -3.85
N LEU A 153 8.17 -8.64 -4.06
CA LEU A 153 8.95 -8.17 -5.21
C LEU A 153 8.28 -8.58 -6.53
N SER A 154 7.83 -9.81 -6.64
CA SER A 154 7.12 -10.32 -7.82
C SER A 154 5.81 -9.58 -8.05
N PHE A 155 5.04 -9.31 -6.99
CA PHE A 155 3.80 -8.53 -7.04
C PHE A 155 4.06 -7.12 -7.58
N GLN A 156 5.05 -6.41 -7.02
CA GLN A 156 5.38 -5.05 -7.44
C GLN A 156 5.97 -4.99 -8.85
N GLN A 157 6.78 -5.98 -9.26
CA GLN A 157 7.27 -6.09 -10.64
C GLN A 157 6.12 -6.23 -11.64
N MET A 158 5.14 -7.07 -11.34
CA MET A 158 3.96 -7.24 -12.18
C MET A 158 3.11 -5.94 -12.28
N LEU A 159 2.99 -5.19 -11.18
CA LEU A 159 2.35 -3.86 -11.22
C LEU A 159 3.09 -2.91 -12.16
N LEU A 160 4.42 -2.87 -12.08
CA LEU A 160 5.25 -2.02 -12.93
C LEU A 160 5.15 -2.41 -14.41
N GLU A 161 5.09 -3.70 -14.73
CA GLU A 161 4.86 -4.18 -16.11
C GLU A 161 3.50 -3.75 -16.65
N LYS A 162 2.45 -3.82 -15.83
CA LYS A 162 1.12 -3.33 -16.22
C LYS A 162 1.10 -1.82 -16.45
N LEU A 163 1.82 -1.05 -15.63
CA LEU A 163 1.93 0.40 -15.71
C LEU A 163 2.74 0.90 -16.92
N ASP A 164 3.54 0.07 -17.56
CA ASP A 164 4.23 0.41 -18.82
C ASP A 164 3.25 0.59 -20.02
N ASN A 165 2.01 0.20 -19.86
CA ASN A 165 1.00 0.37 -20.91
C ASN A 165 0.41 1.79 -20.92
N GLN A 166 -0.23 2.14 -22.02
CA GLN A 166 -0.89 3.43 -22.16
C GLN A 166 -2.03 3.59 -21.15
N ARG A 167 -2.06 4.74 -20.46
CA ARG A 167 -3.12 5.06 -19.50
C ARG A 167 -4.51 4.95 -20.11
N SER A 168 -5.36 4.14 -19.50
CA SER A 168 -6.80 4.09 -19.78
C SER A 168 -7.58 3.69 -18.52
N PRO A 169 -8.87 4.02 -18.41
CA PRO A 169 -9.72 3.55 -17.32
C PRO A 169 -9.75 2.01 -17.22
N GLU A 170 -9.72 1.31 -18.37
CA GLU A 170 -9.73 -0.14 -18.47
C GLU A 170 -8.45 -0.75 -17.88
N LEU A 171 -7.29 -0.15 -18.19
CA LEU A 171 -6.02 -0.56 -17.60
C LEU A 171 -6.07 -0.43 -16.07
N ILE A 172 -6.49 0.73 -15.55
CA ILE A 172 -6.55 0.97 -14.11
C ILE A 172 -7.52 0.00 -13.41
N LYS A 173 -8.69 -0.27 -14.02
CA LYS A 173 -9.61 -1.29 -13.51
C LYS A 173 -9.00 -2.70 -13.52
N SER A 174 -8.21 -3.03 -14.55
CA SER A 174 -7.52 -4.32 -14.62
C SER A 174 -6.44 -4.46 -13.55
N ILE A 175 -5.74 -3.35 -13.20
CA ILE A 175 -4.78 -3.32 -12.10
C ILE A 175 -5.50 -3.50 -10.77
N LYS A 176 -6.61 -2.77 -10.52
CA LYS A 176 -7.43 -2.97 -9.31
C LYS A 176 -7.84 -4.44 -9.16
N LYS A 177 -8.37 -5.03 -10.25
CA LYS A 177 -8.78 -6.43 -10.25
C LYS A 177 -7.60 -7.37 -9.94
N TYR A 178 -6.44 -7.14 -10.54
CA TYR A 178 -5.23 -7.92 -10.27
C TYR A 178 -4.86 -7.91 -8.79
N VAL A 179 -4.89 -6.73 -8.14
CA VAL A 179 -4.58 -6.60 -6.71
C VAL A 179 -5.57 -7.38 -5.85
N ILE A 180 -6.86 -7.29 -6.16
CA ILE A 180 -7.91 -8.01 -5.42
C ILE A 180 -7.77 -9.52 -5.63
N ASP A 181 -7.60 -9.97 -6.88
CA ASP A 181 -7.45 -11.38 -7.24
C ASP A 181 -6.16 -12.01 -6.69
N PHE A 182 -5.15 -11.21 -6.34
CA PHE A 182 -3.92 -11.69 -5.72
C PHE A 182 -4.18 -12.37 -4.37
N GLY A 183 -5.19 -11.89 -3.62
CA GLY A 183 -5.84 -12.59 -2.52
C GLY A 183 -5.05 -12.71 -1.22
N ILE A 184 -3.80 -12.22 -1.17
CA ILE A 184 -2.97 -12.19 0.05
C ILE A 184 -2.31 -10.82 0.21
N THR A 185 -2.02 -10.42 1.44
CA THR A 185 -1.27 -9.19 1.73
C THR A 185 0.24 -9.42 1.60
N ASN A 186 1.04 -8.33 1.67
CA ASN A 186 2.51 -8.42 1.74
C ASN A 186 3.02 -9.24 2.94
N LEU A 187 2.25 -9.38 4.02
CA LEU A 187 2.56 -10.26 5.16
C LEU A 187 2.03 -11.70 4.99
N GLY A 188 1.50 -12.05 3.81
CA GLY A 188 0.97 -13.38 3.52
C GLY A 188 -0.37 -13.70 4.17
N ILE A 189 -1.12 -12.69 4.64
CA ILE A 189 -2.45 -12.88 5.23
C ILE A 189 -3.47 -12.96 4.09
N ALA A 190 -4.23 -14.06 4.04
CA ALA A 190 -5.25 -14.25 3.01
C ALA A 190 -6.50 -13.42 3.29
N ASN A 191 -7.07 -12.82 2.24
CA ASN A 191 -8.42 -12.28 2.27
C ASN A 191 -9.38 -13.47 2.26
N ASN A 192 -9.88 -13.84 3.43
CA ASN A 192 -10.98 -14.80 3.51
C ASN A 192 -12.28 -14.01 3.26
N ASP A 193 -12.85 -14.14 2.06
CA ASP A 193 -14.21 -13.73 1.76
C ASP A 193 -15.22 -14.61 2.51
#